data_b4c8751e5b9885d64d3a3b314eea406d
#
_entry.id   b4c8751e5b9885d64d3a3b314eea406d
#
_cell.length_a   1.000
_cell.length_b   1.000
_cell.length_c   1.000
_cell.angle_alpha   90.00
_cell.angle_beta   90.00
_cell.angle_gamma   90.00
#
_symmetry.space_group_name_H-M   'P 1'
#
loop_
_entity.id
_entity.type
_entity.pdbx_description
1 polymer ?
#
loop_
_entity_poly.entity_id
_entity_poly.type
_entity_poly.pdbx_seq_one_letter_code
_entity_poly.pdbx_strand_id
1 'polypeptide(L)' 'AYLKKYKMNLAAQWLSEDKMKIGDIALELGYSNASKFAKAFQSVYGMLPKDYRKNK' A
#
# COMPACT_ATOMS: atom_id res chain seq x y z
N ALA A 1 -17.25 4.54 8.20
CA ALA A 1 -15.98 5.24 8.10
C ALA A 1 -14.85 4.26 8.00
N TYR A 2 -14.11 4.30 6.93
CA TYR A 2 -13.08 3.31 6.69
C TYR A 2 -11.78 3.95 6.24
N LEU A 3 -11.15 4.62 7.20
CA LEU A 3 -9.88 5.28 6.93
C LEU A 3 -8.84 4.31 6.39
N LYS A 4 -8.85 3.09 6.88
CA LYS A 4 -7.89 2.08 6.41
C LYS A 4 -8.09 1.80 4.93
N LYS A 5 -9.34 1.65 4.51
CA LYS A 5 -9.63 1.38 3.10
C LYS A 5 -9.24 2.57 2.22
N TYR A 6 -9.50 3.76 2.70
CA TYR A 6 -9.13 4.97 1.98
C TYR A 6 -7.62 5.02 1.77
N LYS A 7 -6.86 4.75 2.84
CA LYS A 7 -5.40 4.76 2.75
C LYS A 7 -4.90 3.70 1.78
N MET A 8 -5.53 2.53 1.80
CA MET A 8 -5.11 1.46 0.91
C MET A 8 -5.43 1.80 -0.54
N ASN A 9 -6.52 2.50 -0.80
CA ASN A 9 -6.84 2.94 -2.15
C ASN A 9 -5.78 3.91 -2.66
N LEU A 10 -5.32 4.82 -1.81
CA LEU A 10 -4.25 5.73 -2.17
C LEU A 10 -2.96 4.96 -2.48
N ALA A 11 -2.67 3.98 -1.62
CA ALA A 11 -1.48 3.17 -1.82
C ALA A 11 -1.54 2.44 -3.15
N ALA A 12 -2.68 1.87 -3.47
CA ALA A 12 -2.85 1.15 -4.74
C ALA A 12 -2.64 2.08 -5.92
N GLN A 13 -3.14 3.30 -5.83
CA GLN A 13 -2.97 4.28 -6.88
C GLN A 13 -1.49 4.61 -7.08
N TRP A 14 -0.78 4.87 -5.98
CA TRP A 14 0.64 5.18 -6.05
C TRP A 14 1.46 4.01 -6.60
N LEU A 15 1.09 2.80 -6.22
CA LEU A 15 1.76 1.62 -6.73
C LEU A 15 1.54 1.46 -8.23
N SER A 16 0.32 1.73 -8.67
CA SER A 16 -0.02 1.65 -10.08
C SER A 16 0.74 2.67 -10.90
N GLU A 17 0.95 3.86 -10.35
CA GLU A 17 1.68 4.92 -11.03
C GLU A 17 3.19 4.69 -11.02
N ASP A 18 3.65 3.81 -10.13
CA ASP A 18 5.07 3.48 -10.03
C ASP A 18 5.96 4.70 -9.76
N LYS A 19 5.42 5.67 -9.02
CA LYS A 19 6.15 6.89 -8.72
C LYS A 19 6.81 6.88 -7.35
N MET A 20 6.38 5.98 -6.47
CA MET A 20 6.91 5.89 -5.12
C MET A 20 7.29 4.47 -4.81
N LYS A 21 8.31 4.34 -3.98
CA LYS A 21 8.70 3.03 -3.48
C LYS A 21 7.73 2.59 -2.39
N ILE A 22 7.62 1.28 -2.21
CA ILE A 22 6.71 0.73 -1.22
C ILE A 22 7.03 1.28 0.18
N GLY A 23 8.30 1.38 0.52
CA GLY A 23 8.71 1.94 1.80
C GLY A 23 8.27 3.39 1.97
N ASP A 24 8.40 4.17 0.91
CA ASP A 24 7.99 5.57 0.94
C ASP A 24 6.48 5.69 1.12
N ILE A 25 5.74 4.85 0.44
CA ILE A 25 4.28 4.84 0.57
C ILE A 25 3.89 4.52 2.00
N ALA A 26 4.56 3.54 2.61
CA ALA A 26 4.28 3.16 3.99
C ALA A 26 4.48 4.35 4.93
N LEU A 27 5.58 5.07 4.79
CA LEU A 27 5.85 6.21 5.63
C LEU A 27 4.86 7.34 5.40
N GLU A 28 4.49 7.56 4.15
CA GLU A 28 3.54 8.61 3.82
C GLU A 28 2.19 8.35 4.45
N LEU A 29 1.81 7.10 4.58
CA LEU A 29 0.53 6.72 5.16
C LEU A 29 0.57 6.59 6.68
N GLY A 30 1.73 6.79 7.29
CA GLY A 30 1.84 6.77 8.74
C GLY A 30 2.25 5.44 9.33
N TYR A 31 2.70 4.50 8.52
CA TYR A 31 3.19 3.23 9.06
C TYR A 31 4.65 3.36 9.45
N SER A 32 5.05 2.62 10.48
CA SER A 32 6.41 2.72 10.97
C SER A 32 7.41 1.99 10.07
N ASN A 33 6.94 1.03 9.27
CA ASN A 33 7.81 0.36 8.31
C ASN A 33 6.96 -0.29 7.22
N ALA A 34 7.65 -0.75 6.17
CA ALA A 34 6.96 -1.33 5.02
C ALA A 34 6.27 -2.64 5.34
N SER A 35 6.79 -3.40 6.30
CA SER A 35 6.18 -4.67 6.67
C SER A 35 4.77 -4.48 7.21
N LYS A 36 4.60 -3.49 8.08
CA LYS A 36 3.29 -3.21 8.65
C LYS A 36 2.32 -2.74 7.58
N PHE A 37 2.79 -1.89 6.69
CA PHE A 37 1.99 -1.44 5.57
C PHE A 37 1.59 -2.63 4.69
N ALA A 38 2.53 -3.51 4.38
CA ALA A 38 2.27 -4.65 3.51
C ALA A 38 1.18 -5.54 4.09
N LYS A 39 1.21 -5.78 5.39
CA LYS A 39 0.18 -6.58 6.04
C LYS A 39 -1.19 -5.93 5.94
N ALA A 40 -1.23 -4.62 6.15
CA ALA A 40 -2.49 -3.89 6.06
C ALA A 40 -3.02 -3.93 4.63
N PHE A 41 -2.13 -3.75 3.66
CA PHE A 41 -2.52 -3.79 2.26
C PHE A 41 -3.07 -5.16 1.88
N GLN A 42 -2.38 -6.21 2.30
CA GLN A 42 -2.82 -7.58 2.03
C GLN A 42 -4.18 -7.85 2.64
N SER A 43 -4.43 -7.30 3.82
CA SER A 43 -5.71 -7.47 4.49
C SER A 43 -6.86 -6.89 3.67
N VAL A 44 -6.60 -5.85 2.92
CA VAL A 44 -7.64 -5.17 2.14
C VAL A 44 -7.72 -5.71 0.72
N TYR A 45 -6.59 -5.93 0.10
CA TYR A 45 -6.53 -6.31 -1.32
C TYR A 45 -6.29 -7.79 -1.57
N GLY A 46 -5.92 -8.54 -0.55
CA GLY A 46 -5.67 -9.96 -0.71
C GLY A 46 -4.33 -10.30 -1.31
N MET A 47 -3.45 -9.32 -1.49
CA MET A 47 -2.12 -9.55 -2.01
C MET A 47 -1.17 -8.49 -1.47
N LEU A 48 0.11 -8.79 -1.48
CA LEU A 48 1.12 -7.86 -1.01
C LEU A 48 1.27 -6.70 -2.00
N PRO A 49 1.69 -5.53 -1.53
CA PRO A 49 1.84 -4.38 -2.42
C PRO A 49 2.83 -4.62 -3.55
N LYS A 50 3.89 -5.39 -3.31
CA LYS A 50 4.84 -5.68 -4.36
C LYS A 50 4.22 -6.55 -5.45
N ASP A 51 3.34 -7.46 -5.05
CA ASP A 51 2.64 -8.31 -6.02
C ASP A 51 1.64 -7.50 -6.82
N TYR A 52 0.96 -6.59 -6.16
CA TYR A 52 0.02 -5.72 -6.83
C TYR A 52 0.71 -4.88 -7.91
N ARG A 53 1.86 -4.33 -7.55
CA ARG A 53 2.64 -3.52 -8.47
C ARG A 53 3.13 -4.34 -9.65
N LYS A 54 3.54 -5.57 -9.37
CA LYS A 54 4.06 -6.47 -10.41
C LYS A 54 2.97 -6.89 -11.39
N ASN A 55 1.75 -7.01 -10.89
CA ASN A 55 0.65 -7.55 -11.68
C ASN A 55 -0.23 -6.49 -12.34
N LYS A 56 0.13 -5.25 -12.24
CA LYS A 56 -0.73 -4.23 -12.82
C LYS A 56 -0.76 -4.26 -14.35
#